data_f2b2e3457f7f946dfb83d6561ea44789
#
_entry.id   f2b2e3457f7f946dfb83d6561ea44789
#
_cell.length_a   1.000
_cell.length_b   1.000
_cell.length_c   1.000
_cell.angle_alpha   90.00
_cell.angle_beta   90.00
_cell.angle_gamma   90.00
#
_symmetry.space_group_name_H-M   'P 1'
#
loop_
_entity.id
_entity.type
_entity.pdbx_description
1 polymer ?
#
loop_
_entity_poly.entity_id
_entity_poly.type
_entity_poly.pdbx_seq_one_letter_code
_entity_poly.pdbx_strand_id
1 'polypeptide(L)'
;MRKTTTLIIATLMSVVSFAQDIATARSQGVGATVTITGIVTNGDELGPIRYIEDSTAGLALYDPTALSGVVRGEEVTVSGILVDYNGLMEMTPVNSNITNSTGNSIIPQLITPIQVGENTESELVQIDNVIFNNGGSLFTVGL
;
A
#
# COMPACT_ATOMS: atom_id res chain seq x y z
N MET A 1 56.70 -16.69 24.46
CA MET A 1 55.53 -15.81 24.31
C MET A 1 54.56 -16.43 23.32
N ARG A 2 53.45 -16.99 23.79
CA ARG A 2 52.37 -17.57 22.91
C ARG A 2 51.46 -16.44 22.47
N LYS A 3 51.38 -16.20 21.16
CA LYS A 3 50.39 -15.24 20.57
C LYS A 3 49.05 -15.96 20.44
N THR A 4 48.09 -15.57 21.25
CA THR A 4 46.68 -16.00 21.12
C THR A 4 46.03 -15.18 20.03
N THR A 5 45.69 -15.79 18.91
CA THR A 5 44.90 -15.15 17.84
C THR A 5 43.45 -15.34 18.17
N THR A 6 42.76 -14.26 18.52
CA THR A 6 41.31 -14.23 18.76
C THR A 6 40.60 -14.17 17.40
N LEU A 7 39.92 -15.25 17.03
CA LEU A 7 39.06 -15.30 15.83
C LEU A 7 37.70 -14.69 16.18
N ILE A 8 37.38 -13.52 15.63
CA ILE A 8 36.05 -12.91 15.74
C ILE A 8 35.21 -13.46 14.59
N ILE A 9 34.28 -14.36 14.90
CA ILE A 9 33.26 -14.83 13.96
C ILE A 9 32.14 -13.80 13.97
N ALA A 10 32.07 -12.98 12.94
CA ALA A 10 30.94 -12.10 12.69
C ALA A 10 29.81 -12.97 12.08
N THR A 11 28.82 -13.31 12.88
CA THR A 11 27.61 -14.01 12.40
C THR A 11 26.77 -12.99 11.64
N LEU A 12 26.73 -13.10 10.30
CA LEU A 12 25.85 -12.32 9.45
C LEU A 12 24.42 -12.86 9.63
N MET A 13 23.61 -12.24 10.47
CA MET A 13 22.19 -12.53 10.54
C MET A 13 21.51 -11.94 9.31
N SER A 14 21.20 -12.77 8.32
CA SER A 14 20.28 -12.38 7.25
C SER A 14 18.88 -12.21 7.84
N VAL A 15 18.40 -10.98 7.90
CA VAL A 15 17.01 -10.68 8.23
C VAL A 15 16.18 -11.08 7.02
N VAL A 16 15.49 -12.21 7.09
CA VAL A 16 14.47 -12.59 6.12
C VAL A 16 13.25 -11.76 6.45
N SER A 17 13.00 -10.72 5.67
CA SER A 17 11.76 -9.94 5.77
C SER A 17 10.66 -10.70 5.05
N PHE A 18 9.72 -11.25 5.81
CA PHE A 18 8.48 -11.77 5.23
C PHE A 18 7.53 -10.59 4.99
N ALA A 19 6.74 -10.67 3.91
CA ALA A 19 5.65 -9.74 3.71
C ALA A 19 4.66 -9.87 4.88
N GLN A 20 4.32 -8.72 5.46
CA GLN A 20 3.34 -8.62 6.55
C GLN A 20 2.00 -8.14 5.98
N ASP A 21 0.91 -8.31 6.74
CA ASP A 21 -0.37 -7.72 6.36
C ASP A 21 -0.31 -6.19 6.42
N ILE A 22 -1.19 -5.54 5.64
CA ILE A 22 -1.15 -4.09 5.46
C ILE A 22 -1.51 -3.35 6.75
N ALA A 23 -2.47 -3.84 7.56
CA ALA A 23 -2.81 -3.21 8.83
C ALA A 23 -1.62 -3.21 9.80
N THR A 24 -0.89 -4.34 9.89
CA THR A 24 0.33 -4.44 10.69
C THR A 24 1.41 -3.49 10.20
N ALA A 25 1.59 -3.37 8.88
CA ALA A 25 2.54 -2.45 8.28
C ALA A 25 2.19 -0.99 8.64
N ARG A 26 0.93 -0.58 8.43
CA ARG A 26 0.44 0.78 8.76
C ARG A 26 0.66 1.11 10.24
N SER A 27 0.48 0.15 11.14
CA SER A 27 0.66 0.34 12.58
C SER A 27 2.09 0.69 13.00
N GLN A 28 3.09 0.44 12.15
CA GLN A 28 4.48 0.84 12.41
C GLN A 28 4.71 2.34 12.25
N GLY A 29 3.80 3.02 11.54
CA GLY A 29 3.80 4.47 11.40
C GLY A 29 4.80 5.01 10.39
N VAL A 30 4.77 6.33 10.24
CA VAL A 30 5.60 7.10 9.31
C VAL A 30 7.08 6.88 9.57
N GLY A 31 7.86 6.69 8.50
CA GLY A 31 9.30 6.42 8.54
C GLY A 31 9.66 4.93 8.61
N ALA A 32 8.69 4.05 8.85
CA ALA A 32 8.95 2.62 8.85
C ALA A 32 9.23 2.12 7.43
N THR A 33 10.20 1.19 7.30
CA THR A 33 10.43 0.44 6.07
C THR A 33 9.69 -0.88 6.17
N VAL A 34 8.75 -1.10 5.27
CA VAL A 34 7.86 -2.26 5.32
C VAL A 34 7.90 -3.05 4.01
N THR A 35 7.52 -4.33 4.09
CA THR A 35 7.26 -5.19 2.93
C THR A 35 5.86 -5.76 3.08
N ILE A 36 5.01 -5.53 2.10
CA ILE A 36 3.59 -5.92 2.11
C ILE A 36 3.22 -6.60 0.80
N THR A 37 2.16 -7.39 0.85
CA THR A 37 1.55 -8.00 -0.33
C THR A 37 0.07 -7.63 -0.37
N GLY A 38 -0.42 -7.24 -1.54
CA GLY A 38 -1.82 -6.89 -1.74
C GLY A 38 -2.23 -6.89 -3.20
N ILE A 39 -3.54 -6.80 -3.44
CA ILE A 39 -4.12 -6.72 -4.78
C ILE A 39 -4.27 -5.26 -5.18
N VAL A 40 -3.80 -4.91 -6.37
CA VAL A 40 -3.91 -3.57 -6.94
C VAL A 40 -5.36 -3.29 -7.35
N THR A 41 -5.96 -2.25 -6.80
CA THR A 41 -7.38 -1.93 -7.00
C THR A 41 -7.66 -0.90 -8.08
N ASN A 42 -6.64 -0.17 -8.56
CA ASN A 42 -6.75 0.79 -9.67
C ASN A 42 -5.68 0.55 -10.75
N GLY A 43 -5.87 1.15 -11.92
CA GLY A 43 -4.90 1.18 -13.00
C GLY A 43 -4.14 2.51 -13.06
N ASP A 44 -3.84 2.97 -14.29
CA ASP A 44 -3.14 4.22 -14.58
C ASP A 44 -4.07 5.45 -14.66
N GLU A 45 -5.37 5.24 -14.49
CA GLU A 45 -6.39 6.31 -14.50
C GLU A 45 -6.18 7.37 -13.41
N LEU A 46 -5.45 7.03 -12.36
CA LEU A 46 -5.07 7.95 -11.28
C LEU A 46 -3.60 8.41 -11.37
N GLY A 47 -2.98 8.28 -12.54
CA GLY A 47 -1.58 8.63 -12.74
C GLY A 47 -0.61 7.64 -12.07
N PRO A 48 0.47 8.11 -11.40
CA PRO A 48 1.49 7.22 -10.85
C PRO A 48 1.13 6.56 -9.52
N ILE A 49 -0.05 6.86 -8.97
CA ILE A 49 -0.51 6.27 -7.72
C ILE A 49 -1.15 4.89 -7.99
N ARG A 50 -0.88 3.92 -7.12
CA ARG A 50 -1.60 2.65 -7.04
C ARG A 50 -2.11 2.46 -5.62
N TYR A 51 -3.31 1.95 -5.51
CA TYR A 51 -3.86 1.47 -4.24
C TYR A 51 -3.77 -0.04 -4.22
N ILE A 52 -3.29 -0.59 -3.13
CA ILE A 52 -3.30 -2.03 -2.89
C ILE A 52 -4.08 -2.33 -1.62
N GLU A 53 -4.74 -3.47 -1.60
CA GLU A 53 -5.46 -3.93 -0.40
C GLU A 53 -5.22 -5.42 -0.18
N ASP A 54 -5.28 -5.83 1.08
CA ASP A 54 -5.40 -7.20 1.51
C ASP A 54 -6.69 -7.36 2.34
N SER A 55 -6.84 -8.46 3.07
CA SER A 55 -8.01 -8.67 3.93
C SER A 55 -8.03 -7.80 5.19
N THR A 56 -7.01 -6.98 5.44
CA THR A 56 -6.83 -6.24 6.69
C THR A 56 -6.89 -4.73 6.53
N ALA A 57 -6.42 -4.19 5.40
CA ALA A 57 -6.40 -2.75 5.13
C ALA A 57 -6.01 -2.46 3.67
N GLY A 58 -6.08 -1.17 3.31
CA GLY A 58 -5.52 -0.62 2.08
C GLY A 58 -4.28 0.24 2.33
N LEU A 59 -3.45 0.44 1.30
CA LEU A 59 -2.33 1.38 1.30
C LEU A 59 -2.14 2.01 -0.07
N ALA A 60 -1.89 3.32 -0.08
CA ALA A 60 -1.47 4.03 -1.28
C ALA A 60 0.02 3.78 -1.54
N LEU A 61 0.37 3.60 -2.81
CA LEU A 61 1.75 3.49 -3.30
C LEU A 61 1.98 4.62 -4.29
N TYR A 62 3.07 5.36 -4.15
CA TYR A 62 3.44 6.41 -5.09
C TYR A 62 4.88 6.25 -5.55
N ASP A 63 5.05 5.88 -6.80
CA ASP A 63 6.34 5.87 -7.47
C ASP A 63 6.13 5.78 -8.99
N PRO A 64 6.43 6.85 -9.77
CA PRO A 64 6.20 6.84 -11.20
C PRO A 64 7.09 5.86 -11.99
N THR A 65 8.16 5.38 -11.39
CA THR A 65 9.09 4.45 -12.02
C THR A 65 8.83 3.01 -11.60
N ALA A 66 8.80 2.74 -10.29
CA ALA A 66 8.65 1.40 -9.75
C ALA A 66 7.25 0.81 -10.01
N LEU A 67 6.23 1.66 -10.14
CA LEU A 67 4.84 1.26 -10.40
C LEU A 67 4.44 1.36 -11.88
N SER A 68 5.38 1.69 -12.76
CA SER A 68 5.13 1.73 -14.19
C SER A 68 4.73 0.36 -14.71
N GLY A 69 3.57 0.28 -15.38
CA GLY A 69 3.03 -0.97 -15.93
C GLY A 69 2.31 -1.86 -14.92
N VAL A 70 2.26 -1.50 -13.64
CA VAL A 70 1.42 -2.19 -12.64
C VAL A 70 -0.03 -1.89 -12.93
N VAL A 71 -0.84 -2.94 -13.09
CA VAL A 71 -2.24 -2.84 -13.51
C VAL A 71 -3.21 -3.40 -12.46
N ARG A 72 -4.44 -2.96 -12.55
CA ARG A 72 -5.54 -3.43 -11.72
C ARG A 72 -5.68 -4.96 -11.77
N GLY A 73 -5.82 -5.59 -10.60
CA GLY A 73 -5.96 -7.05 -10.46
C GLY A 73 -4.64 -7.80 -10.40
N GLU A 74 -3.51 -7.12 -10.37
CA GLU A 74 -2.26 -7.75 -10.01
C GLU A 74 -2.16 -7.91 -8.49
N GLU A 75 -1.68 -9.05 -8.03
CA GLU A 75 -1.16 -9.19 -6.67
C GLU A 75 0.32 -8.85 -6.70
N VAL A 76 0.71 -7.88 -5.89
CA VAL A 76 2.09 -7.40 -5.84
C VAL A 76 2.67 -7.52 -4.44
N THR A 77 3.96 -7.86 -4.36
CA THR A 77 4.76 -7.68 -3.15
C THR A 77 5.64 -6.46 -3.35
N VAL A 78 5.45 -5.46 -2.49
CA VAL A 78 6.19 -4.19 -2.55
C VAL A 78 6.92 -3.94 -1.24
N SER A 79 8.07 -3.29 -1.33
CA SER A 79 8.76 -2.75 -0.16
C SER A 79 9.08 -1.28 -0.34
N GLY A 80 9.04 -0.53 0.75
CA GLY A 80 9.29 0.90 0.72
C GLY A 80 9.14 1.55 2.08
N ILE A 81 9.11 2.86 2.09
CA ILE A 81 9.03 3.68 3.30
C ILE A 81 7.62 4.25 3.42
N LEU A 82 7.02 4.15 4.62
CA LEU A 82 5.74 4.79 4.91
C LEU A 82 5.95 6.29 5.17
N VAL A 83 5.12 7.11 4.53
CA VAL A 83 5.07 8.57 4.73
C VAL A 83 3.64 9.02 4.95
N ASP A 84 3.48 10.24 5.48
CA ASP A 84 2.21 10.96 5.49
C ASP A 84 2.24 11.99 4.36
N TYR A 85 1.31 11.87 3.43
CA TYR A 85 1.09 12.85 2.38
C TYR A 85 -0.24 13.56 2.58
N ASN A 86 -0.22 14.68 3.32
CA ASN A 86 -1.41 15.48 3.63
C ASN A 86 -2.55 14.70 4.31
N GLY A 87 -2.22 13.79 5.19
CA GLY A 87 -3.15 12.94 5.91
C GLY A 87 -3.39 11.58 5.26
N LEU A 88 -2.89 11.32 4.06
CA LEU A 88 -2.90 10.01 3.42
C LEU A 88 -1.63 9.25 3.77
N MET A 89 -1.76 8.08 4.37
CA MET A 89 -0.61 7.20 4.53
C MET A 89 -0.29 6.52 3.21
N GLU A 90 0.93 6.74 2.72
CA GLU A 90 1.40 6.12 1.48
C GLU A 90 2.80 5.52 1.63
N MET A 91 3.14 4.62 0.72
CA MET A 91 4.51 4.13 0.56
C MET A 91 5.20 4.90 -0.56
N THR A 92 6.24 5.65 -0.20
CA THR A 92 7.13 6.35 -1.15
C THR A 92 8.51 6.60 -0.52
N PRO A 93 9.62 6.30 -1.20
CA PRO A 93 9.70 5.59 -2.47
C PRO A 93 9.33 4.11 -2.36
N VAL A 94 8.93 3.51 -3.48
CA VAL A 94 8.79 2.07 -3.60
C VAL A 94 10.13 1.48 -4.04
N ASN A 95 10.82 0.79 -3.12
CA ASN A 95 12.16 0.26 -3.36
C ASN A 95 12.18 -1.02 -4.19
N SER A 96 11.13 -1.81 -4.10
CA SER A 96 10.94 -3.02 -4.92
C SER A 96 9.47 -3.28 -5.19
N ASN A 97 9.19 -3.86 -6.35
CA ASN A 97 7.87 -4.31 -6.76
C ASN A 97 8.01 -5.65 -7.48
N ILE A 98 7.29 -6.65 -7.03
CA ILE A 98 7.26 -8.01 -7.62
C ILE A 98 5.81 -8.38 -7.85
N THR A 99 5.42 -8.63 -9.10
CA THR A 99 4.10 -9.17 -9.43
C THR A 99 4.07 -10.67 -9.14
N ASN A 100 3.19 -11.09 -8.23
CA ASN A 100 3.02 -12.49 -7.83
C ASN A 100 2.01 -13.21 -8.73
N SER A 101 0.89 -12.53 -9.05
CA SER A 101 -0.16 -13.06 -9.91
C SER A 101 -0.93 -11.93 -10.59
N THR A 102 -1.74 -12.27 -11.60
CA THR A 102 -2.54 -11.33 -12.39
C THR A 102 -3.97 -11.82 -12.54
N GLY A 103 -4.90 -10.91 -12.87
CA GLY A 103 -6.30 -11.28 -13.11
C GLY A 103 -7.06 -11.63 -11.83
N ASN A 104 -6.58 -11.19 -10.67
CA ASN A 104 -7.26 -11.40 -9.42
C ASN A 104 -8.59 -10.63 -9.37
N SER A 105 -9.59 -11.22 -8.75
CA SER A 105 -10.88 -10.58 -8.55
C SER A 105 -10.75 -9.44 -7.55
N ILE A 106 -11.36 -8.31 -7.89
CA ILE A 106 -11.45 -7.14 -7.02
C ILE A 106 -12.92 -6.94 -6.67
N ILE A 107 -13.25 -7.10 -5.40
CA ILE A 107 -14.61 -6.97 -4.89
C ILE A 107 -14.63 -5.81 -3.90
N PRO A 108 -15.31 -4.69 -4.23
CA PRO A 108 -15.42 -3.57 -3.31
C PRO A 108 -16.06 -3.98 -1.99
N GLN A 109 -15.53 -3.49 -0.89
CA GLN A 109 -16.15 -3.66 0.42
C GLN A 109 -17.43 -2.82 0.50
N LEU A 110 -18.56 -3.48 0.78
CA LEU A 110 -19.82 -2.75 0.98
C LEU A 110 -19.82 -2.10 2.37
N ILE A 111 -19.91 -0.78 2.38
CA ILE A 111 -19.90 0.01 3.62
C ILE A 111 -21.07 0.99 3.64
N THR A 112 -21.35 1.56 4.81
CA THR A 112 -22.26 2.69 5.00
C THR A 112 -21.49 4.01 4.98
N PRO A 113 -22.15 5.17 4.71
CA PRO A 113 -21.46 6.47 4.69
C PRO A 113 -20.70 6.82 5.99
N ILE A 114 -21.17 6.33 7.13
CA ILE A 114 -20.51 6.60 8.43
C ILE A 114 -19.21 5.82 8.63
N GLN A 115 -18.99 4.79 7.83
CA GLN A 115 -17.76 3.97 7.88
C GLN A 115 -16.64 4.52 7.00
N VAL A 116 -16.95 5.55 6.19
CA VAL A 116 -15.91 6.24 5.41
C VAL A 116 -15.01 7.01 6.35
N GLY A 117 -13.73 6.69 6.36
CA GLY A 117 -12.75 7.33 7.23
C GLY A 117 -11.44 6.55 7.26
N GLU A 118 -10.65 6.79 8.28
CA GLU A 118 -9.30 6.24 8.46
C GLU A 118 -9.22 4.71 8.34
N ASN A 119 -10.26 4.01 8.86
CA ASN A 119 -10.29 2.54 8.82
C ASN A 119 -10.57 1.96 7.42
N THR A 120 -11.02 2.80 6.48
CA THR A 120 -11.28 2.40 5.09
C THR A 120 -10.42 3.21 4.12
N GLU A 121 -9.42 3.91 4.65
CA GLU A 121 -8.48 4.67 3.83
C GLU A 121 -7.72 3.73 2.89
N SER A 122 -7.64 4.13 1.62
CA SER A 122 -6.97 3.37 0.55
C SER A 122 -7.62 2.03 0.18
N GLU A 123 -8.77 1.69 0.73
CA GLU A 123 -9.56 0.53 0.34
C GLU A 123 -10.54 0.87 -0.79
N LEU A 124 -10.85 -0.11 -1.62
CA LEU A 124 -11.92 0.00 -2.60
C LEU A 124 -13.26 -0.30 -1.93
N VAL A 125 -14.09 0.72 -1.79
CA VAL A 125 -15.38 0.61 -1.10
C VAL A 125 -16.55 0.89 -2.03
N GLN A 126 -17.71 0.33 -1.69
CA GLN A 126 -19.00 0.59 -2.34
C GLN A 126 -20.01 1.04 -1.30
N ILE A 127 -20.79 2.06 -1.64
CA ILE A 127 -21.90 2.53 -0.82
C ILE A 127 -23.16 2.46 -1.68
N ASP A 128 -24.14 1.70 -1.24
CA ASP A 128 -25.40 1.53 -1.93
C ASP A 128 -26.46 2.51 -1.44
N ASN A 129 -27.50 2.73 -2.26
CA ASN A 129 -28.69 3.51 -1.95
C ASN A 129 -28.41 4.95 -1.50
N VAL A 130 -27.35 5.58 -2.06
CA VAL A 130 -27.06 7.00 -1.82
C VAL A 130 -27.85 7.91 -2.75
N ILE A 131 -28.30 9.05 -2.23
CA ILE A 131 -28.97 10.11 -2.98
C ILE A 131 -28.04 11.32 -3.02
N PHE A 132 -27.69 11.74 -4.23
CA PHE A 132 -26.93 12.99 -4.43
C PHE A 132 -27.91 14.17 -4.43
N ASN A 133 -27.93 14.95 -3.37
CA ASN A 133 -28.84 16.10 -3.23
C ASN A 133 -28.60 17.18 -4.30
N ASN A 134 -27.38 17.26 -4.84
CA ASN A 134 -26.99 18.19 -5.90
C ASN A 134 -26.47 17.44 -7.14
N GLY A 135 -27.10 16.33 -7.50
CA GLY A 135 -26.75 15.55 -8.67
C GLY A 135 -26.79 16.39 -9.95
N GLY A 136 -25.76 16.26 -10.79
CA GLY A 136 -25.59 17.01 -12.02
C GLY A 136 -24.91 18.37 -11.89
N SER A 137 -24.51 18.77 -10.69
CA SER A 137 -23.67 19.96 -10.48
C SER A 137 -22.18 19.62 -10.72
N LEU A 138 -21.46 20.51 -11.40
CA LEU A 138 -20.01 20.42 -11.47
C LEU A 138 -19.42 20.79 -10.11
N PHE A 139 -18.66 19.88 -9.51
CA PHE A 139 -17.87 20.20 -8.34
C PHE A 139 -16.57 20.86 -8.81
N THR A 140 -16.40 22.14 -8.52
CA THR A 140 -15.12 22.80 -8.71
C THR A 140 -14.27 22.50 -7.49
N VAL A 141 -13.24 21.70 -7.65
CA VAL A 141 -12.22 21.52 -6.60
C VAL A 141 -11.48 22.85 -6.55
N GLY A 142 -11.60 23.59 -5.46
CA GLY A 142 -10.77 24.77 -5.23
C GLY A 142 -9.30 24.34 -5.14
N LEU A 143 -8.47 24.90 -6.03
CA LEU A 143 -7.03 24.80 -5.97
C LEU A 143 -6.49 25.70 -4.87
#